data_272510301f915bd9d113133abc342db5
#
_entry.id   272510301f915bd9d113133abc342db5
#
_cell.length_a   1.000
_cell.length_b   1.000
_cell.length_c   1.000
_cell.angle_alpha   90.00
_cell.angle_beta   90.00
_cell.angle_gamma   90.00
#
_symmetry.space_group_name_H-M   'P 1'
#
loop_
_entity.id
_entity.type
_entity.pdbx_description
1 polymer ?
#
loop_
_entity_poly.entity_id
_entity_poly.type
_entity_poly.pdbx_seq_one_letter_code
_entity_poly.pdbx_strand_id
1 'polypeptide(L)'
;MPDHPDNEPILSYAPGSAERAELQAEMDRQMSEVVEIPCVINGEEIFTGNTMTQVIPHKHGHVLANVHLAGPQEMEAACQAAVEAQANWIEMGLEERCAIFEKAADLLSTTWRAKANASTMLNQSKTAFQAEIDAVCELVDFWRFNAYYARQFHDEFQPLHSPEGVINSTEIRPLEGFVLAITPFNFTSISGNLPSAPALVGCTAVWKPSRNSIFSNYVIMKLMMEAGLPPGVINFVPGSGEAITSIALENPHFAGVHFTGSTNTFNGLWERIASALGNLASYPRIVGETGGKDFVVAHPNCDHRALVIALLRGAFEFQGQKCSAASRAYIPRSVWESIKDELVEEVGRITMGDA
;
A
#
# COMPACT_ATOMS: atom_id res chain seq x y z
N MET A 1 7.82 27.21 -4.31
CA MET A 1 7.54 25.82 -3.87
C MET A 1 6.03 25.69 -3.73
N PRO A 2 5.43 24.56 -4.09
CA PRO A 2 4.02 24.33 -3.77
C PRO A 2 3.83 24.42 -2.26
N ASP A 3 2.60 24.77 -1.83
CA ASP A 3 2.27 24.79 -0.41
C ASP A 3 2.40 23.37 0.17
N HIS A 4 2.85 23.28 1.43
CA HIS A 4 2.96 22.00 2.13
C HIS A 4 1.55 21.36 2.23
N PRO A 5 1.38 20.10 1.79
CA PRO A 5 0.07 19.47 1.87
C PRO A 5 -0.36 19.25 3.32
N ASP A 6 -1.66 19.39 3.56
CA ASP A 6 -2.30 19.01 4.82
C ASP A 6 -2.73 17.54 4.76
N ASN A 7 -2.78 16.89 5.94
CA ASN A 7 -3.32 15.55 6.05
C ASN A 7 -4.82 15.49 5.69
N GLU A 8 -5.23 14.40 5.05
CA GLU A 8 -6.63 14.16 4.71
C GLU A 8 -7.50 14.06 5.98
N PRO A 9 -8.59 14.81 6.09
CA PRO A 9 -9.48 14.75 7.23
C PRO A 9 -10.12 13.36 7.41
N ILE A 10 -10.03 12.83 8.63
CA ILE A 10 -10.65 11.55 9.01
C ILE A 10 -12.15 11.77 9.24
N LEU A 11 -13.00 11.09 8.49
CA LEU A 11 -14.45 11.13 8.67
C LEU A 11 -14.87 10.24 9.84
N SER A 12 -15.93 10.64 10.52
CA SER A 12 -16.35 10.01 11.78
C SER A 12 -17.27 8.81 11.60
N TYR A 13 -17.98 8.73 10.48
CA TYR A 13 -19.04 7.74 10.23
C TYR A 13 -20.08 7.69 11.37
N ALA A 14 -20.37 8.83 11.96
CA ALA A 14 -21.32 8.96 13.06
C ALA A 14 -22.73 8.48 12.67
N PRO A 15 -23.52 7.98 13.59
CA PRO A 15 -24.91 7.60 13.31
C PRO A 15 -25.68 8.76 12.64
N GLY A 16 -26.27 8.48 11.46
CA GLY A 16 -27.03 9.46 10.69
C GLY A 16 -26.23 10.39 9.79
N SER A 17 -24.91 10.25 9.72
CA SER A 17 -24.08 11.02 8.79
C SER A 17 -24.22 10.53 7.35
N ALA A 18 -23.98 11.41 6.38
CA ALA A 18 -24.06 11.10 4.96
C ALA A 18 -23.00 10.06 4.55
N GLU A 19 -21.76 10.25 5.01
CA GLU A 19 -20.64 9.36 4.71
C GLU A 19 -20.89 7.93 5.22
N ARG A 20 -21.61 7.77 6.35
CA ARG A 20 -22.01 6.45 6.86
C ARG A 20 -23.05 5.81 5.95
N ALA A 21 -24.03 6.57 5.47
CA ALA A 21 -25.05 6.07 4.57
C ALA A 21 -24.46 5.65 3.21
N GLU A 22 -23.53 6.44 2.67
CA GLU A 22 -22.80 6.12 1.44
C GLU A 22 -21.95 4.86 1.59
N LEU A 23 -21.20 4.74 2.71
CA LEU A 23 -20.40 3.55 3.01
C LEU A 23 -21.27 2.30 3.11
N GLN A 24 -22.41 2.37 3.80
CA GLN A 24 -23.32 1.22 3.94
C GLN A 24 -23.89 0.80 2.58
N ALA A 25 -24.34 1.77 1.77
CA ALA A 25 -24.86 1.50 0.43
C ALA A 25 -23.79 0.83 -0.47
N GLU A 26 -22.55 1.27 -0.36
CA GLU A 26 -21.46 0.69 -1.13
C GLU A 26 -21.06 -0.71 -0.63
N MET A 27 -21.07 -0.96 0.68
CA MET A 27 -20.89 -2.30 1.24
C MET A 27 -21.97 -3.26 0.74
N ASP A 28 -23.24 -2.85 0.79
CA ASP A 28 -24.37 -3.65 0.30
C ASP A 28 -24.23 -3.97 -1.20
N ARG A 29 -23.79 -2.98 -1.99
CA ARG A 29 -23.50 -3.16 -3.42
C ARG A 29 -22.38 -4.17 -3.65
N GLN A 30 -21.24 -4.02 -2.98
CA GLN A 30 -20.09 -4.92 -3.14
C GLN A 30 -20.39 -6.34 -2.62
N MET A 31 -21.27 -6.49 -1.64
CA MET A 31 -21.73 -7.79 -1.17
C MET A 31 -22.77 -8.44 -2.11
N SER A 32 -23.43 -7.67 -2.99
CA SER A 32 -24.47 -8.21 -3.87
C SER A 32 -23.94 -8.87 -5.15
N GLU A 33 -22.65 -8.73 -5.44
CA GLU A 33 -22.02 -9.24 -6.67
C GLU A 33 -20.71 -9.98 -6.38
N VAL A 34 -20.37 -10.95 -7.24
CA VAL A 34 -19.06 -11.61 -7.24
C VAL A 34 -18.26 -11.03 -8.40
N VAL A 35 -17.17 -10.34 -8.08
CA VAL A 35 -16.35 -9.63 -9.07
C VAL A 35 -15.34 -10.59 -9.70
N GLU A 36 -15.20 -10.57 -11.04
CA GLU A 36 -14.09 -11.21 -11.73
C GLU A 36 -12.88 -10.25 -11.72
N ILE A 37 -11.78 -10.64 -11.07
CA ILE A 37 -10.57 -9.84 -10.96
C ILE A 37 -9.49 -10.39 -11.88
N PRO A 38 -9.16 -9.69 -12.98
CA PRO A 38 -8.11 -10.09 -13.91
C PRO A 38 -6.71 -9.68 -13.42
N CYS A 39 -5.66 -10.15 -14.10
CA CYS A 39 -4.41 -9.43 -14.18
C CYS A 39 -4.62 -8.16 -15.01
N VAL A 40 -3.98 -7.04 -14.65
CA VAL A 40 -3.98 -5.84 -15.47
C VAL A 40 -2.56 -5.60 -15.98
N ILE A 41 -2.34 -5.85 -17.25
CA ILE A 41 -1.01 -5.76 -17.88
C ILE A 41 -1.11 -4.84 -19.10
N ASN A 42 -0.25 -3.86 -19.17
CA ASN A 42 -0.28 -2.84 -20.21
C ASN A 42 -1.67 -2.14 -20.36
N GLY A 43 -2.37 -1.97 -19.24
CA GLY A 43 -3.72 -1.40 -19.20
C GLY A 43 -4.83 -2.36 -19.63
N GLU A 44 -4.53 -3.58 -20.07
CA GLU A 44 -5.49 -4.59 -20.49
C GLU A 44 -5.83 -5.58 -19.38
N GLU A 45 -7.10 -5.97 -19.31
CA GLU A 45 -7.62 -6.97 -18.38
C GLU A 45 -7.42 -8.39 -18.94
N ILE A 46 -6.60 -9.21 -18.29
CA ILE A 46 -6.25 -10.56 -18.72
C ILE A 46 -6.87 -11.59 -17.79
N PHE A 47 -7.80 -12.37 -18.31
CA PHE A 47 -8.51 -13.45 -17.63
C PHE A 47 -7.83 -14.79 -17.89
N THR A 48 -6.93 -15.22 -17.02
CA THR A 48 -6.08 -16.41 -17.20
C THR A 48 -6.84 -17.73 -17.13
N GLY A 49 -8.02 -17.75 -16.54
CA GLY A 49 -8.78 -18.99 -16.27
C GLY A 49 -8.26 -19.80 -15.06
N ASN A 50 -7.05 -19.53 -14.57
CA ASN A 50 -6.53 -20.09 -13.32
C ASN A 50 -7.01 -19.23 -12.14
N THR A 51 -8.07 -19.62 -11.47
CA THR A 51 -8.75 -18.77 -10.51
C THR A 51 -8.61 -19.22 -9.06
N MET A 52 -8.69 -18.26 -8.15
CA MET A 52 -8.92 -18.46 -6.72
C MET A 52 -10.10 -17.63 -6.26
N THR A 53 -10.82 -18.14 -5.27
CA THR A 53 -11.93 -17.42 -4.65
C THR A 53 -11.42 -16.52 -3.51
N GLN A 54 -11.85 -15.26 -3.51
CA GLN A 54 -11.65 -14.31 -2.41
C GLN A 54 -12.94 -14.24 -1.59
N VAL A 55 -12.84 -14.49 -0.30
CA VAL A 55 -13.98 -14.45 0.63
C VAL A 55 -13.82 -13.35 1.67
N ILE A 56 -14.92 -12.98 2.33
CA ILE A 56 -14.88 -12.11 3.50
C ILE A 56 -14.22 -12.87 4.66
N PRO A 57 -13.14 -12.37 5.30
CA PRO A 57 -12.41 -13.12 6.33
C PRO A 57 -13.25 -13.44 7.59
N HIS A 58 -14.19 -12.58 7.96
CA HIS A 58 -15.11 -12.84 9.09
C HIS A 58 -16.40 -13.56 8.67
N LYS A 59 -16.59 -13.83 7.35
CA LYS A 59 -17.79 -14.49 6.81
C LYS A 59 -17.43 -15.39 5.62
N HIS A 60 -16.67 -16.44 5.87
CA HIS A 60 -16.06 -17.30 4.85
C HIS A 60 -17.04 -17.89 3.82
N GLY A 61 -18.32 -17.98 4.15
CA GLY A 61 -19.35 -18.39 3.19
C GLY A 61 -19.72 -17.34 2.15
N HIS A 62 -19.22 -16.11 2.28
CA HIS A 62 -19.51 -15.02 1.37
C HIS A 62 -18.34 -14.78 0.42
N VAL A 63 -18.58 -14.99 -0.86
CA VAL A 63 -17.59 -14.81 -1.93
C VAL A 63 -17.65 -13.35 -2.41
N LEU A 64 -16.51 -12.66 -2.41
CA LEU A 64 -16.36 -11.29 -2.94
C LEU A 64 -15.93 -11.30 -4.41
N ALA A 65 -15.02 -12.21 -4.76
CA ALA A 65 -14.44 -12.21 -6.09
C ALA A 65 -13.89 -13.58 -6.50
N ASN A 66 -13.83 -13.81 -7.82
CA ASN A 66 -12.98 -14.81 -8.46
C ASN A 66 -11.75 -14.10 -9.03
N VAL A 67 -10.58 -14.46 -8.56
CA VAL A 67 -9.32 -13.81 -8.94
C VAL A 67 -8.58 -14.68 -9.93
N HIS A 68 -8.27 -14.15 -11.11
CA HIS A 68 -7.41 -14.76 -12.10
C HIS A 68 -5.95 -14.63 -11.70
N LEU A 69 -5.31 -15.75 -11.43
CA LEU A 69 -3.92 -15.78 -10.99
C LEU A 69 -2.96 -15.82 -12.19
N ALA A 70 -1.96 -14.96 -12.12
CA ALA A 70 -0.86 -14.97 -13.08
C ALA A 70 -0.02 -16.24 -12.97
N GLY A 71 0.39 -16.73 -14.13
CA GLY A 71 1.46 -17.70 -14.31
C GLY A 71 2.74 -17.04 -14.82
N PRO A 72 3.70 -17.87 -15.27
CA PRO A 72 4.95 -17.37 -15.83
C PRO A 72 4.76 -16.42 -17.01
N GLN A 73 3.85 -16.70 -17.92
CA GLN A 73 3.60 -15.90 -19.12
C GLN A 73 3.09 -14.50 -18.78
N GLU A 74 2.16 -14.38 -17.85
CA GLU A 74 1.62 -13.10 -17.42
C GLU A 74 2.69 -12.27 -16.68
N MET A 75 3.54 -12.92 -15.89
CA MET A 75 4.64 -12.22 -15.22
C MET A 75 5.70 -11.71 -16.21
N GLU A 76 6.08 -12.53 -17.20
CA GLU A 76 6.99 -12.12 -18.28
C GLU A 76 6.40 -10.94 -19.07
N ALA A 77 5.11 -11.03 -19.43
CA ALA A 77 4.40 -9.96 -20.14
C ALA A 77 4.34 -8.67 -19.32
N ALA A 78 4.10 -8.75 -18.01
CA ALA A 78 4.09 -7.60 -17.12
C ALA A 78 5.48 -6.94 -17.00
N CYS A 79 6.53 -7.73 -16.88
CA CYS A 79 7.91 -7.22 -16.89
C CYS A 79 8.24 -6.51 -18.21
N GLN A 80 7.87 -7.11 -19.33
CA GLN A 80 8.09 -6.53 -20.66
C GLN A 80 7.31 -5.23 -20.83
N ALA A 81 6.02 -5.21 -20.47
CA ALA A 81 5.18 -4.02 -20.54
C ALA A 81 5.74 -2.87 -19.69
N ALA A 82 6.25 -3.19 -18.50
CA ALA A 82 6.89 -2.20 -17.62
C ALA A 82 8.16 -1.60 -18.27
N VAL A 83 8.99 -2.41 -18.89
CA VAL A 83 10.20 -1.94 -19.60
C VAL A 83 9.84 -1.06 -20.78
N GLU A 84 8.87 -1.47 -21.60
CA GLU A 84 8.43 -0.72 -22.79
C GLU A 84 7.77 0.62 -22.44
N ALA A 85 7.00 0.68 -21.36
CA ALA A 85 6.36 1.92 -20.93
C ALA A 85 7.32 2.97 -20.38
N GLN A 86 8.51 2.55 -19.91
CA GLN A 86 9.41 3.42 -19.12
C GLN A 86 9.88 4.65 -19.90
N ALA A 87 10.23 4.53 -21.17
CA ALA A 87 10.75 5.64 -21.95
C ALA A 87 9.74 6.79 -22.04
N ASN A 88 8.50 6.49 -22.45
CA ASN A 88 7.43 7.48 -22.56
C ASN A 88 7.05 8.05 -21.18
N TRP A 89 7.13 7.23 -20.13
CA TRP A 89 6.83 7.65 -18.76
C TRP A 89 7.87 8.65 -18.23
N ILE A 90 9.14 8.48 -18.56
CA ILE A 90 10.21 9.42 -18.22
C ILE A 90 10.05 10.74 -18.98
N GLU A 91 9.74 10.68 -20.27
CA GLU A 91 9.53 11.87 -21.12
C GLU A 91 8.36 12.74 -20.67
N MET A 92 7.35 12.17 -20.02
CA MET A 92 6.21 12.92 -19.49
C MET A 92 6.62 14.01 -18.47
N GLY A 93 7.77 13.89 -17.83
CA GLY A 93 8.22 14.88 -16.86
C GLY A 93 7.64 14.69 -15.45
N LEU A 94 8.29 15.30 -14.45
CA LEU A 94 7.91 15.13 -13.04
C LEU A 94 6.52 15.72 -12.75
N GLU A 95 6.25 16.94 -13.25
CA GLU A 95 4.99 17.64 -12.93
C GLU A 95 3.75 16.90 -13.45
N GLU A 96 3.82 16.37 -14.67
CA GLU A 96 2.71 15.62 -15.25
C GLU A 96 2.49 14.29 -14.51
N ARG A 97 3.56 13.62 -14.10
CA ARG A 97 3.47 12.41 -13.26
C ARG A 97 2.86 12.72 -11.89
N CYS A 98 3.31 13.79 -11.24
CA CYS A 98 2.73 14.24 -9.96
C CYS A 98 1.23 14.53 -10.12
N ALA A 99 0.82 15.23 -11.18
CA ALA A 99 -0.58 15.57 -11.41
C ALA A 99 -1.50 14.34 -11.52
N ILE A 100 -1.02 13.21 -12.05
CA ILE A 100 -1.80 11.96 -12.10
C ILE A 100 -2.06 11.42 -10.68
N PHE A 101 -1.04 11.39 -9.81
CA PHE A 101 -1.20 10.89 -8.45
C PHE A 101 -1.94 11.87 -7.54
N GLU A 102 -1.79 13.17 -7.74
CA GLU A 102 -2.61 14.19 -7.07
C GLU A 102 -4.09 14.04 -7.46
N LYS A 103 -4.38 13.81 -8.76
CA LYS A 103 -5.75 13.50 -9.21
C LYS A 103 -6.26 12.17 -8.62
N ALA A 104 -5.40 11.15 -8.49
CA ALA A 104 -5.77 9.91 -7.81
C ALA A 104 -6.12 10.16 -6.33
N ALA A 105 -5.36 11.02 -5.65
CA ALA A 105 -5.66 11.46 -4.28
C ALA A 105 -7.02 12.18 -4.20
N ASP A 106 -7.32 13.07 -5.14
CA ASP A 106 -8.61 13.78 -5.19
C ASP A 106 -9.78 12.84 -5.47
N LEU A 107 -9.62 11.87 -6.35
CA LEU A 107 -10.64 10.84 -6.58
C LEU A 107 -10.85 9.99 -5.33
N LEU A 108 -9.76 9.57 -4.67
CA LEU A 108 -9.84 8.75 -3.47
C LEU A 108 -10.47 9.49 -2.28
N SER A 109 -10.15 10.76 -2.09
CA SER A 109 -10.73 11.59 -1.04
C SER A 109 -12.20 11.95 -1.25
N THR A 110 -12.74 11.71 -2.46
CA THR A 110 -14.10 12.07 -2.84
C THR A 110 -14.90 10.86 -3.35
N THR A 111 -15.02 10.70 -4.66
CA THR A 111 -15.92 9.73 -5.32
C THR A 111 -15.54 8.27 -5.09
N TRP A 112 -14.30 7.97 -4.77
CA TRP A 112 -13.82 6.62 -4.49
C TRP A 112 -13.72 6.29 -2.99
N ARG A 113 -13.97 7.26 -2.11
CA ARG A 113 -13.81 7.09 -0.65
C ARG A 113 -14.64 5.93 -0.11
N ALA A 114 -15.93 5.93 -0.35
CA ALA A 114 -16.82 4.86 0.10
C ALA A 114 -16.44 3.50 -0.52
N LYS A 115 -16.06 3.48 -1.81
CA LYS A 115 -15.65 2.25 -2.51
C LYS A 115 -14.38 1.63 -1.91
N ALA A 116 -13.37 2.44 -1.65
CA ALA A 116 -12.11 1.98 -1.07
C ALA A 116 -12.30 1.50 0.37
N ASN A 117 -13.07 2.22 1.18
CA ASN A 117 -13.38 1.83 2.54
C ASN A 117 -14.20 0.53 2.58
N ALA A 118 -15.29 0.43 1.81
CA ALA A 118 -16.10 -0.78 1.74
C ALA A 118 -15.27 -2.00 1.31
N SER A 119 -14.46 -1.87 0.27
CA SER A 119 -13.59 -2.97 -0.18
C SER A 119 -12.57 -3.40 0.88
N THR A 120 -12.03 -2.46 1.64
CA THR A 120 -11.09 -2.74 2.73
C THR A 120 -11.81 -3.40 3.92
N MET A 121 -12.98 -2.91 4.32
CA MET A 121 -13.80 -3.53 5.37
C MET A 121 -14.15 -4.98 5.03
N LEU A 122 -14.63 -5.23 3.82
CA LEU A 122 -15.04 -6.56 3.38
C LEU A 122 -13.85 -7.50 3.15
N ASN A 123 -12.78 -7.04 2.54
CA ASN A 123 -11.65 -7.90 2.17
C ASN A 123 -10.62 -8.13 3.28
N GLN A 124 -10.53 -7.20 4.24
CA GLN A 124 -9.57 -7.28 5.35
C GLN A 124 -10.24 -7.40 6.72
N SER A 125 -11.57 -7.33 6.80
CA SER A 125 -12.32 -7.33 8.08
C SER A 125 -11.95 -6.18 9.00
N LYS A 126 -11.77 -4.99 8.43
CA LYS A 126 -11.53 -3.76 9.18
C LYS A 126 -12.84 -3.07 9.52
N THR A 127 -12.88 -2.37 10.65
CA THR A 127 -13.98 -1.46 10.97
C THR A 127 -13.97 -0.24 10.06
N ALA A 128 -15.06 0.49 9.96
CA ALA A 128 -15.14 1.73 9.17
C ALA A 128 -14.01 2.72 9.54
N PHE A 129 -13.73 2.90 10.83
CA PHE A 129 -12.69 3.80 11.31
C PHE A 129 -11.28 3.33 10.92
N GLN A 130 -11.01 2.02 10.98
CA GLN A 130 -9.72 1.47 10.55
C GLN A 130 -9.54 1.57 9.04
N ALA A 131 -10.59 1.28 8.25
CA ALA A 131 -10.55 1.40 6.80
C ALA A 131 -10.33 2.85 6.38
N GLU A 132 -11.02 3.79 7.01
CA GLU A 132 -10.87 5.22 6.75
C GLU A 132 -9.42 5.69 6.87
N ILE A 133 -8.73 5.29 7.94
CA ILE A 133 -7.33 5.64 8.17
C ILE A 133 -6.42 4.82 7.26
N ASP A 134 -6.50 3.50 7.33
CA ASP A 134 -5.53 2.55 6.77
C ASP A 134 -5.71 2.30 5.25
N ALA A 135 -6.75 2.87 4.63
CA ALA A 135 -6.97 2.77 3.19
C ALA A 135 -7.04 4.14 2.54
N VAL A 136 -7.94 5.03 2.99
CA VAL A 136 -8.21 6.27 2.29
C VAL A 136 -7.27 7.39 2.74
N CYS A 137 -7.36 7.82 4.01
CA CYS A 137 -6.60 8.99 4.47
C CYS A 137 -5.10 8.82 4.25
N GLU A 138 -4.55 7.68 4.65
CA GLU A 138 -3.12 7.41 4.52
C GLU A 138 -2.66 7.33 3.05
N LEU A 139 -3.46 6.77 2.13
CA LEU A 139 -3.06 6.71 0.73
C LEU A 139 -3.19 8.06 0.03
N VAL A 140 -4.20 8.85 0.37
CA VAL A 140 -4.33 10.25 -0.08
C VAL A 140 -3.10 11.04 0.36
N ASP A 141 -2.73 10.92 1.63
CA ASP A 141 -1.55 11.57 2.19
C ASP A 141 -0.27 11.09 1.51
N PHE A 142 -0.08 9.79 1.31
CA PHE A 142 1.07 9.28 0.57
C PHE A 142 1.20 9.94 -0.81
N TRP A 143 0.15 10.00 -1.59
CA TRP A 143 0.23 10.56 -2.93
C TRP A 143 0.49 12.07 -2.94
N ARG A 144 -0.17 12.84 -2.07
CA ARG A 144 0.06 14.28 -1.94
C ARG A 144 1.46 14.61 -1.42
N PHE A 145 1.89 13.94 -0.36
CA PHE A 145 3.22 14.16 0.23
C PHE A 145 4.34 13.63 -0.67
N ASN A 146 4.17 12.49 -1.33
CA ASN A 146 5.15 11.99 -2.29
C ASN A 146 5.36 12.97 -3.45
N ALA A 147 4.29 13.55 -4.00
CA ALA A 147 4.38 14.56 -5.04
C ALA A 147 5.12 15.83 -4.55
N TYR A 148 4.77 16.30 -3.35
CA TYR A 148 5.45 17.43 -2.71
C TYR A 148 6.95 17.17 -2.52
N TYR A 149 7.31 16.05 -1.92
CA TYR A 149 8.70 15.71 -1.67
C TYR A 149 9.50 15.42 -2.94
N ALA A 150 8.87 14.84 -3.97
CA ALA A 150 9.54 14.62 -5.25
C ALA A 150 9.97 15.95 -5.90
N ARG A 151 9.11 16.98 -5.84
CA ARG A 151 9.43 18.34 -6.28
C ARG A 151 10.53 18.96 -5.42
N GLN A 152 10.44 18.83 -4.09
CA GLN A 152 11.44 19.34 -3.16
C GLN A 152 12.81 18.71 -3.41
N PHE A 153 12.89 17.40 -3.59
CA PHE A 153 14.13 16.70 -3.93
C PHE A 153 14.74 17.22 -5.22
N HIS A 154 13.93 17.46 -6.24
CA HIS A 154 14.42 18.00 -7.52
C HIS A 154 15.08 19.36 -7.34
N ASP A 155 14.53 20.22 -6.50
CA ASP A 155 15.04 21.57 -6.27
C ASP A 155 16.25 21.59 -5.31
N GLU A 156 16.21 20.80 -4.23
CA GLU A 156 17.24 20.80 -3.18
C GLU A 156 18.57 20.16 -3.60
N PHE A 157 18.55 19.20 -4.53
CA PHE A 157 19.77 18.53 -4.98
C PHE A 157 20.52 19.24 -6.11
N GLN A 158 20.17 20.48 -6.40
CA GLN A 158 20.96 21.29 -7.34
C GLN A 158 22.26 21.79 -6.69
N PRO A 159 23.38 21.87 -7.46
CA PRO A 159 24.63 22.39 -6.93
C PRO A 159 24.48 23.81 -6.38
N LEU A 160 25.01 24.04 -5.18
CA LEU A 160 24.91 25.34 -4.50
C LEU A 160 25.70 26.46 -5.20
N HIS A 161 26.67 26.11 -6.02
CA HIS A 161 27.58 27.09 -6.66
C HIS A 161 27.97 26.68 -8.08
N SER A 162 27.91 27.64 -8.97
CA SER A 162 28.47 27.55 -10.32
C SER A 162 29.49 28.67 -10.49
N PRO A 163 30.76 28.38 -10.85
CA PRO A 163 31.74 29.39 -11.14
C PRO A 163 31.34 30.28 -12.32
N GLU A 164 31.95 31.45 -12.44
CA GLU A 164 31.71 32.36 -13.57
C GLU A 164 31.98 31.66 -14.92
N GLY A 165 30.99 31.70 -15.82
CA GLY A 165 31.09 31.07 -17.15
C GLY A 165 30.81 29.58 -17.16
N VAL A 166 30.43 28.97 -16.01
CA VAL A 166 30.10 27.53 -15.89
C VAL A 166 28.73 27.38 -15.25
N ILE A 167 27.93 26.45 -15.75
CA ILE A 167 26.67 26.04 -15.13
C ILE A 167 26.85 24.60 -14.64
N ASN A 168 26.73 24.37 -13.33
CA ASN A 168 26.63 23.07 -12.73
C ASN A 168 25.16 22.74 -12.44
N SER A 169 24.69 21.56 -12.84
CA SER A 169 23.35 21.10 -12.58
C SER A 169 23.35 19.63 -12.25
N THR A 170 22.34 19.19 -11.51
CA THR A 170 22.05 17.77 -11.24
C THR A 170 20.87 17.34 -12.09
N GLU A 171 21.03 16.26 -12.84
CA GLU A 171 19.96 15.57 -13.53
C GLU A 171 19.52 14.37 -12.67
N ILE A 172 18.27 14.36 -12.20
CA ILE A 172 17.71 13.25 -11.44
C ILE A 172 17.07 12.27 -12.42
N ARG A 173 17.61 11.06 -12.47
CA ARG A 173 17.15 10.01 -13.37
C ARG A 173 16.47 8.89 -12.58
N PRO A 174 15.35 8.31 -13.08
CA PRO A 174 14.75 7.12 -12.49
C PRO A 174 15.69 5.92 -12.63
N LEU A 175 15.40 4.85 -11.91
CA LEU A 175 16.10 3.58 -12.08
C LEU A 175 15.85 3.02 -13.50
N GLU A 176 16.87 2.40 -14.09
CA GLU A 176 16.77 1.75 -15.40
C GLU A 176 16.15 0.37 -15.24
N GLY A 177 14.90 0.23 -15.66
CA GLY A 177 14.12 -0.98 -15.51
C GLY A 177 12.89 -0.80 -14.59
N PHE A 178 12.32 -1.91 -14.14
CA PHE A 178 11.10 -1.89 -13.32
C PHE A 178 11.37 -2.22 -11.85
N VAL A 179 10.48 -1.74 -10.99
CA VAL A 179 10.44 -2.07 -9.56
C VAL A 179 9.38 -3.15 -9.33
N LEU A 180 9.74 -4.23 -8.66
CA LEU A 180 8.80 -5.24 -8.19
C LEU A 180 8.19 -4.79 -6.86
N ALA A 181 6.92 -4.39 -6.85
CA ALA A 181 6.19 -4.03 -5.65
C ALA A 181 5.46 -5.25 -5.08
N ILE A 182 5.92 -5.75 -3.93
CA ILE A 182 5.29 -6.86 -3.19
C ILE A 182 4.61 -6.29 -1.96
N THR A 183 3.28 -6.31 -1.95
CA THR A 183 2.49 -5.56 -0.99
C THR A 183 1.83 -6.42 0.09
N PRO A 184 1.61 -5.86 1.29
CA PRO A 184 1.06 -6.58 2.43
C PRO A 184 -0.46 -6.77 2.32
N PHE A 185 -1.02 -7.55 3.25
CA PHE A 185 -2.47 -7.79 3.30
C PHE A 185 -3.22 -6.80 4.19
N ASN A 186 -2.53 -6.13 5.10
CA ASN A 186 -3.14 -5.45 6.25
C ASN A 186 -3.45 -3.96 6.01
N PHE A 187 -2.86 -3.33 4.97
CA PHE A 187 -3.06 -1.93 4.64
C PHE A 187 -3.28 -1.75 3.14
N THR A 188 -4.48 -1.31 2.76
CA THR A 188 -4.78 -0.94 1.37
C THR A 188 -3.94 0.26 0.92
N SER A 189 -3.68 1.21 1.82
CA SER A 189 -2.82 2.37 1.59
C SER A 189 -1.39 1.99 1.22
N ILE A 190 -0.75 1.14 2.02
CA ILE A 190 0.62 0.66 1.75
C ILE A 190 0.64 -0.12 0.43
N SER A 191 -0.39 -0.94 0.19
CA SER A 191 -0.49 -1.70 -1.06
C SER A 191 -0.60 -0.80 -2.30
N GLY A 192 -1.30 0.33 -2.21
CA GLY A 192 -1.35 1.33 -3.28
C GLY A 192 -0.07 2.15 -3.40
N ASN A 193 0.59 2.45 -2.28
CA ASN A 193 1.79 3.27 -2.24
C ASN A 193 3.04 2.55 -2.79
N LEU A 194 3.23 1.27 -2.51
CA LEU A 194 4.45 0.57 -2.92
C LEU A 194 4.70 0.58 -4.44
N PRO A 195 3.70 0.35 -5.32
CA PRO A 195 3.90 0.50 -6.76
C PRO A 195 3.90 1.97 -7.22
N SER A 196 3.13 2.84 -6.56
CA SER A 196 2.95 4.22 -7.00
C SER A 196 4.09 5.16 -6.63
N ALA A 197 4.75 4.99 -5.49
CA ALA A 197 5.88 5.82 -5.07
C ALA A 197 7.06 5.77 -6.06
N PRO A 198 7.56 4.60 -6.50
CA PRO A 198 8.57 4.55 -7.56
C PRO A 198 8.02 5.03 -8.91
N ALA A 199 6.74 4.80 -9.22
CA ALA A 199 6.14 5.26 -10.46
C ALA A 199 6.12 6.80 -10.54
N LEU A 200 5.76 7.49 -9.48
CA LEU A 200 5.72 8.95 -9.42
C LEU A 200 7.08 9.57 -9.79
N VAL A 201 8.20 8.97 -9.36
CA VAL A 201 9.54 9.44 -9.68
C VAL A 201 10.11 8.89 -10.99
N GLY A 202 9.28 8.28 -11.85
CA GLY A 202 9.63 7.91 -13.23
C GLY A 202 10.04 6.45 -13.44
N CYS A 203 10.02 5.61 -12.40
CA CYS A 203 10.15 4.16 -12.57
C CYS A 203 8.83 3.55 -13.08
N THR A 204 8.88 2.32 -13.56
CA THR A 204 7.69 1.51 -13.78
C THR A 204 7.61 0.41 -12.73
N ALA A 205 6.43 -0.18 -12.54
CA ALA A 205 6.24 -1.17 -11.48
C ALA A 205 5.47 -2.41 -11.95
N VAL A 206 5.90 -3.56 -11.44
CA VAL A 206 5.11 -4.79 -11.45
C VAL A 206 4.58 -5.01 -10.05
N TRP A 207 3.28 -4.88 -9.89
CA TRP A 207 2.60 -4.95 -8.59
C TRP A 207 2.06 -6.34 -8.32
N LYS A 208 2.67 -7.03 -7.37
CA LYS A 208 2.22 -8.30 -6.85
C LYS A 208 1.48 -8.09 -5.52
N PRO A 209 0.15 -8.06 -5.51
CA PRO A 209 -0.64 -7.89 -4.29
C PRO A 209 -0.53 -9.11 -3.37
N SER A 210 -0.77 -8.89 -2.07
CA SER A 210 -0.98 -10.00 -1.15
C SER A 210 -2.22 -10.80 -1.54
N ARG A 211 -2.11 -12.12 -1.45
CA ARG A 211 -3.20 -13.05 -1.75
C ARG A 211 -4.47 -12.79 -0.92
N ASN A 212 -4.33 -12.20 0.26
CA ASN A 212 -5.43 -11.98 1.19
C ASN A 212 -6.12 -10.61 1.03
N SER A 213 -5.63 -9.74 0.13
CA SER A 213 -6.15 -8.38 -0.07
C SER A 213 -6.29 -7.98 -1.54
N ILE A 214 -6.45 -8.95 -2.45
CA ILE A 214 -6.49 -8.68 -3.89
C ILE A 214 -7.69 -7.82 -4.26
N PHE A 215 -8.86 -8.05 -3.65
CA PHE A 215 -10.08 -7.32 -3.96
C PHE A 215 -9.93 -5.81 -3.68
N SER A 216 -9.50 -5.43 -2.48
CA SER A 216 -9.27 -4.02 -2.14
C SER A 216 -8.17 -3.39 -2.97
N ASN A 217 -7.11 -4.14 -3.31
CA ASN A 217 -6.01 -3.66 -4.13
C ASN A 217 -6.41 -3.45 -5.59
N TYR A 218 -7.30 -4.30 -6.13
CA TYR A 218 -7.85 -4.11 -7.47
C TYR A 218 -8.70 -2.84 -7.56
N VAL A 219 -9.45 -2.51 -6.52
CA VAL A 219 -10.19 -1.23 -6.43
C VAL A 219 -9.24 -0.05 -6.56
N ILE A 220 -8.07 -0.09 -5.91
CA ILE A 220 -7.05 0.97 -6.03
C ILE A 220 -6.41 0.98 -7.44
N MET A 221 -6.17 -0.17 -8.05
CA MET A 221 -5.68 -0.22 -9.44
C MET A 221 -6.66 0.45 -10.41
N LYS A 222 -7.97 0.15 -10.29
CA LYS A 222 -9.02 0.80 -11.11
C LYS A 222 -9.08 2.31 -10.89
N LEU A 223 -8.91 2.77 -9.66
CA LEU A 223 -8.84 4.20 -9.34
C LEU A 223 -7.65 4.87 -10.04
N MET A 224 -6.46 4.28 -9.97
CA MET A 224 -5.28 4.83 -10.65
C MET A 224 -5.46 4.89 -12.17
N MET A 225 -6.11 3.89 -12.77
CA MET A 225 -6.46 3.92 -14.20
C MET A 225 -7.43 5.07 -14.52
N GLU A 226 -8.45 5.30 -13.70
CA GLU A 226 -9.39 6.43 -13.86
C GLU A 226 -8.70 7.79 -13.66
N ALA A 227 -7.70 7.85 -12.80
CA ALA A 227 -6.87 9.06 -12.63
C ALA A 227 -6.05 9.40 -13.88
N GLY A 228 -5.83 8.44 -14.76
CA GLY A 228 -5.10 8.61 -16.02
C GLY A 228 -3.70 7.99 -16.00
N LEU A 229 -3.45 7.01 -15.12
CA LEU A 229 -2.21 6.24 -15.13
C LEU A 229 -2.03 5.57 -16.51
N PRO A 230 -0.93 5.84 -17.23
CA PRO A 230 -0.72 5.26 -18.55
C PRO A 230 -0.54 3.74 -18.51
N PRO A 231 -0.95 3.02 -19.58
CA PRO A 231 -0.72 1.59 -19.73
C PRO A 231 0.75 1.21 -19.51
N GLY A 232 1.00 0.10 -18.83
CA GLY A 232 2.34 -0.44 -18.59
C GLY A 232 3.12 0.19 -17.44
N VAL A 233 2.76 1.40 -16.98
CA VAL A 233 3.47 2.06 -15.87
C VAL A 233 3.35 1.28 -14.56
N ILE A 234 2.15 0.80 -14.23
CA ILE A 234 1.93 -0.15 -13.13
C ILE A 234 1.16 -1.34 -13.69
N ASN A 235 1.70 -2.53 -13.54
CA ASN A 235 1.09 -3.79 -13.98
C ASN A 235 0.66 -4.59 -12.75
N PHE A 236 -0.64 -4.90 -12.65
CA PHE A 236 -1.22 -5.60 -11.50
C PHE A 236 -1.27 -7.10 -11.75
N VAL A 237 -0.50 -7.89 -10.97
CA VAL A 237 -0.25 -9.31 -11.23
C VAL A 237 -0.55 -10.14 -9.98
N PRO A 238 -1.83 -10.46 -9.69
CA PRO A 238 -2.18 -11.41 -8.65
C PRO A 238 -1.58 -12.79 -8.95
N GLY A 239 -0.91 -13.43 -8.00
CA GLY A 239 -0.32 -14.72 -8.26
C GLY A 239 0.35 -15.37 -7.06
N SER A 240 0.79 -16.62 -7.19
CA SER A 240 1.51 -17.31 -6.12
C SER A 240 2.93 -16.75 -5.97
N GLY A 241 3.33 -16.53 -4.70
CA GLY A 241 4.49 -15.70 -4.36
C GLY A 241 5.81 -16.12 -4.98
N GLU A 242 6.16 -17.41 -4.98
CA GLU A 242 7.51 -17.84 -5.30
C GLU A 242 7.78 -17.95 -6.81
N ALA A 243 6.90 -18.61 -7.54
CA ALA A 243 7.11 -18.88 -8.97
C ALA A 243 7.18 -17.58 -9.80
N ILE A 244 6.22 -16.67 -9.60
CA ILE A 244 6.19 -15.42 -10.37
C ILE A 244 7.25 -14.41 -9.90
N THR A 245 7.61 -14.43 -8.61
CA THR A 245 8.68 -13.56 -8.09
C THR A 245 10.04 -13.93 -8.68
N SER A 246 10.31 -15.23 -8.89
CA SER A 246 11.56 -15.69 -9.53
C SER A 246 11.75 -15.09 -10.92
N ILE A 247 10.71 -15.09 -11.73
CA ILE A 247 10.75 -14.59 -13.10
C ILE A 247 11.11 -13.08 -13.11
N ALA A 248 10.50 -12.30 -12.20
CA ALA A 248 10.82 -10.89 -12.10
C ALA A 248 12.26 -10.65 -11.62
N LEU A 249 12.75 -11.41 -10.63
CA LEU A 249 14.11 -11.25 -10.08
C LEU A 249 15.21 -11.71 -11.06
N GLU A 250 14.91 -12.63 -11.96
CA GLU A 250 15.84 -13.12 -12.97
C GLU A 250 15.84 -12.27 -14.25
N ASN A 251 14.89 -11.34 -14.38
CA ASN A 251 14.80 -10.45 -15.53
C ASN A 251 15.95 -9.45 -15.53
N PRO A 252 16.70 -9.27 -16.63
CA PRO A 252 17.83 -8.32 -16.71
C PRO A 252 17.49 -6.88 -16.36
N HIS A 253 16.23 -6.48 -16.57
CA HIS A 253 15.71 -5.14 -16.28
C HIS A 253 15.07 -5.00 -14.88
N PHE A 254 15.29 -5.97 -14.00
CA PHE A 254 14.89 -5.82 -12.61
C PHE A 254 15.75 -4.74 -11.93
N ALA A 255 15.16 -3.59 -11.64
CA ALA A 255 15.87 -2.43 -11.08
C ALA A 255 15.71 -2.30 -9.55
N GLY A 256 14.75 -2.99 -8.95
CA GLY A 256 14.58 -2.97 -7.50
C GLY A 256 13.33 -3.70 -7.01
N VAL A 257 13.28 -3.87 -5.70
CA VAL A 257 12.09 -4.37 -4.98
C VAL A 257 11.63 -3.35 -3.95
N HIS A 258 10.32 -3.10 -3.91
CA HIS A 258 9.65 -2.37 -2.85
C HIS A 258 8.72 -3.34 -2.13
N PHE A 259 9.08 -3.68 -0.91
CA PHE A 259 8.50 -4.81 -0.16
C PHE A 259 7.93 -4.37 1.18
N THR A 260 6.74 -4.86 1.50
CA THR A 260 6.24 -4.87 2.88
C THR A 260 5.66 -6.25 3.18
N GLY A 261 6.14 -6.89 4.26
CA GLY A 261 5.70 -8.22 4.65
C GLY A 261 6.53 -8.85 5.75
N SER A 262 6.68 -10.18 5.73
CA SER A 262 7.44 -10.88 6.77
C SER A 262 8.95 -10.73 6.61
N THR A 263 9.68 -10.63 7.73
CA THR A 263 11.15 -10.59 7.76
C THR A 263 11.78 -11.78 7.04
N ASN A 264 11.22 -12.98 7.21
CA ASN A 264 11.75 -14.18 6.56
C ASN A 264 11.62 -14.09 5.02
N THR A 265 10.50 -13.60 4.52
CA THR A 265 10.32 -13.38 3.07
C THR A 265 11.32 -12.34 2.56
N PHE A 266 11.52 -11.25 3.29
CA PHE A 266 12.46 -10.20 2.91
C PHE A 266 13.91 -10.70 2.87
N ASN A 267 14.33 -11.49 3.87
CA ASN A 267 15.66 -12.12 3.87
C ASN A 267 15.86 -13.03 2.66
N GLY A 268 14.84 -13.85 2.33
CA GLY A 268 14.88 -14.69 1.14
C GLY A 268 14.95 -13.90 -0.18
N LEU A 269 14.32 -12.72 -0.25
CA LEU A 269 14.47 -11.83 -1.41
C LEU A 269 15.90 -11.31 -1.53
N TRP A 270 16.53 -10.90 -0.43
CA TRP A 270 17.93 -10.47 -0.41
C TRP A 270 18.86 -11.55 -0.96
N GLU A 271 18.73 -12.79 -0.49
CA GLU A 271 19.56 -13.91 -0.92
C GLU A 271 19.41 -14.17 -2.42
N ARG A 272 18.19 -14.13 -2.93
CA ARG A 272 17.89 -14.36 -4.35
C ARG A 272 18.39 -13.24 -5.24
N ILE A 273 18.19 -11.98 -4.85
CA ILE A 273 18.69 -10.82 -5.59
C ILE A 273 20.22 -10.85 -5.65
N ALA A 274 20.89 -11.14 -4.53
CA ALA A 274 22.34 -11.28 -4.48
C ALA A 274 22.85 -12.39 -5.43
N SER A 275 22.12 -13.48 -5.51
CA SER A 275 22.47 -14.59 -6.41
C SER A 275 22.25 -14.27 -7.90
N ALA A 276 21.34 -13.36 -8.22
CA ALA A 276 21.01 -12.96 -9.59
C ALA A 276 21.87 -11.81 -10.14
N LEU A 277 22.71 -11.15 -9.33
CA LEU A 277 23.44 -9.93 -9.69
C LEU A 277 24.22 -10.02 -11.02
N GLY A 278 24.75 -11.20 -11.34
CA GLY A 278 25.50 -11.40 -12.58
C GLY A 278 24.67 -11.30 -13.87
N ASN A 279 23.35 -11.38 -13.76
CA ASN A 279 22.40 -11.35 -14.89
C ASN A 279 21.69 -9.99 -15.03
N LEU A 280 21.82 -9.10 -14.03
CA LEU A 280 21.09 -7.83 -13.99
C LEU A 280 21.87 -6.72 -14.72
N ALA A 281 21.15 -5.86 -15.43
CA ALA A 281 21.74 -4.72 -16.15
C ALA A 281 22.27 -3.63 -15.21
N SER A 282 21.73 -3.51 -14.00
CA SER A 282 22.17 -2.55 -13.00
C SER A 282 22.07 -3.15 -11.57
N TYR A 283 22.72 -2.50 -10.60
CA TYR A 283 22.57 -2.88 -9.19
C TYR A 283 21.18 -2.49 -8.69
N PRO A 284 20.32 -3.46 -8.30
CA PRO A 284 18.95 -3.17 -7.88
C PRO A 284 18.89 -2.49 -6.53
N ARG A 285 17.84 -1.69 -6.32
CA ARG A 285 17.51 -1.11 -5.02
C ARG A 285 16.61 -2.05 -4.24
N ILE A 286 16.91 -2.24 -2.97
CA ILE A 286 16.12 -3.10 -2.08
C ILE A 286 15.57 -2.22 -0.97
N VAL A 287 14.25 -1.99 -1.02
CA VAL A 287 13.52 -1.21 -0.02
C VAL A 287 12.50 -2.14 0.62
N GLY A 288 12.57 -2.30 1.92
CA GLY A 288 11.67 -3.21 2.62
C GLY A 288 11.30 -2.76 4.01
N GLU A 289 10.04 -2.95 4.34
CA GLU A 289 9.48 -2.82 5.67
C GLU A 289 8.98 -4.20 6.13
N THR A 290 9.36 -4.59 7.34
CA THR A 290 9.03 -5.91 7.88
C THR A 290 8.27 -5.81 9.20
N GLY A 291 8.17 -6.90 9.96
CA GLY A 291 7.45 -6.95 11.23
C GLY A 291 7.99 -5.96 12.26
N GLY A 292 7.08 -5.22 12.92
CA GLY A 292 7.41 -4.27 13.96
C GLY A 292 7.73 -4.92 15.31
N LYS A 293 8.34 -4.12 16.19
CA LYS A 293 8.63 -4.43 17.61
C LYS A 293 8.27 -3.23 18.48
N ASP A 294 7.14 -2.61 18.19
CA ASP A 294 6.70 -1.39 18.81
C ASP A 294 6.32 -1.61 20.27
N PHE A 295 6.48 -0.59 21.09
CA PHE A 295 6.28 -0.71 22.52
C PHE A 295 5.69 0.57 23.13
N VAL A 296 5.09 0.41 24.30
CA VAL A 296 4.60 1.50 25.14
C VAL A 296 5.50 1.61 26.36
N VAL A 297 5.99 2.81 26.66
CA VAL A 297 6.70 3.13 27.91
C VAL A 297 5.85 4.05 28.75
N ALA A 298 5.46 3.63 29.95
CA ALA A 298 4.69 4.43 30.89
C ALA A 298 5.60 5.12 31.92
N HIS A 299 5.37 6.42 32.14
CA HIS A 299 5.98 7.15 33.24
C HIS A 299 5.14 6.96 34.53
N PRO A 300 5.74 6.95 35.76
CA PRO A 300 4.99 6.81 36.99
C PRO A 300 3.84 7.81 37.19
N ASN A 301 3.95 9.01 36.60
CA ASN A 301 2.93 10.07 36.69
C ASN A 301 2.05 10.15 35.44
N CYS A 302 1.95 9.08 34.62
CA CYS A 302 1.06 9.08 33.47
C CYS A 302 -0.41 9.05 33.89
N ASP A 303 -1.29 9.50 32.98
CA ASP A 303 -2.73 9.29 33.11
C ASP A 303 -3.03 7.80 32.95
N HIS A 304 -3.60 7.19 33.99
CA HIS A 304 -3.87 5.74 34.01
C HIS A 304 -4.94 5.35 32.99
N ARG A 305 -6.00 6.15 32.84
CA ARG A 305 -7.06 5.86 31.87
C ARG A 305 -6.56 5.99 30.44
N ALA A 306 -5.80 7.01 30.13
CA ALA A 306 -5.15 7.18 28.83
C ALA A 306 -4.20 6.01 28.52
N LEU A 307 -3.45 5.53 29.52
CA LEU A 307 -2.57 4.37 29.35
C LEU A 307 -3.36 3.10 29.06
N VAL A 308 -4.46 2.81 29.77
CA VAL A 308 -5.33 1.65 29.50
C VAL A 308 -5.83 1.70 28.06
N ILE A 309 -6.33 2.83 27.58
CA ILE A 309 -6.82 2.99 26.20
C ILE A 309 -5.68 2.81 25.19
N ALA A 310 -4.51 3.39 25.45
CA ALA A 310 -3.34 3.26 24.57
C ALA A 310 -2.87 1.81 24.44
N LEU A 311 -2.83 1.07 25.55
CA LEU A 311 -2.49 -0.35 25.56
C LEU A 311 -3.51 -1.19 24.79
N LEU A 312 -4.80 -0.94 25.03
CA LEU A 312 -5.89 -1.65 24.39
C LEU A 312 -5.86 -1.44 22.86
N ARG A 313 -5.84 -0.17 22.44
CA ARG A 313 -5.84 0.16 21.03
C ARG A 313 -4.54 -0.20 20.34
N GLY A 314 -3.40 0.09 20.95
CA GLY A 314 -2.11 -0.20 20.38
C GLY A 314 -1.84 -1.69 20.17
N ALA A 315 -2.34 -2.56 21.05
CA ALA A 315 -2.09 -4.00 20.97
C ALA A 315 -3.17 -4.76 20.18
N PHE A 316 -4.45 -4.35 20.24
CA PHE A 316 -5.57 -5.15 19.75
C PHE A 316 -6.29 -4.57 18.54
N GLU A 317 -6.01 -3.33 18.14
CA GLU A 317 -6.59 -2.78 16.92
C GLU A 317 -6.23 -3.66 15.71
N PHE A 318 -7.22 -3.96 14.90
CA PHE A 318 -7.10 -4.93 13.79
C PHE A 318 -6.45 -6.26 14.23
N GLN A 319 -6.82 -6.77 15.41
CA GLN A 319 -6.31 -8.01 16.02
C GLN A 319 -4.77 -8.05 16.14
N GLY A 320 -4.12 -6.88 16.26
CA GLY A 320 -2.66 -6.75 16.30
C GLY A 320 -1.94 -7.03 14.98
N GLN A 321 -2.68 -7.09 13.85
CA GLN A 321 -2.13 -7.36 12.52
C GLN A 321 -1.54 -6.11 11.85
N LYS A 322 -0.87 -5.27 12.62
CA LYS A 322 -0.15 -4.07 12.15
C LYS A 322 1.33 -4.19 12.48
N CYS A 323 2.21 -3.73 11.58
CA CYS A 323 3.65 -3.64 11.86
C CYS A 323 3.92 -2.71 13.05
N SER A 324 3.05 -1.72 13.28
CA SER A 324 3.07 -0.75 14.38
C SER A 324 2.29 -1.19 15.63
N ALA A 325 1.75 -2.42 15.69
CA ALA A 325 1.02 -2.88 16.87
C ALA A 325 1.95 -2.98 18.09
N ALA A 326 1.51 -2.46 19.23
CA ALA A 326 2.27 -2.51 20.47
C ALA A 326 2.40 -3.96 20.97
N SER A 327 3.56 -4.55 20.74
CA SER A 327 3.87 -5.94 21.12
C SER A 327 4.47 -6.05 22.52
N ARG A 328 4.77 -4.93 23.17
CA ARG A 328 5.39 -4.87 24.50
C ARG A 328 4.99 -3.59 25.24
N ALA A 329 4.89 -3.69 26.57
CA ALA A 329 4.68 -2.51 27.42
C ALA A 329 5.67 -2.54 28.60
N TYR A 330 6.28 -1.39 28.86
CA TYR A 330 7.16 -1.15 30.02
C TYR A 330 6.41 -0.26 30.99
N ILE A 331 5.93 -0.84 32.09
CA ILE A 331 5.02 -0.18 33.03
C ILE A 331 5.62 -0.27 34.43
N PRO A 332 5.78 0.85 35.17
CA PRO A 332 6.17 0.83 36.58
C PRO A 332 5.20 -0.04 37.39
N ARG A 333 5.74 -0.77 38.38
CA ARG A 333 4.92 -1.67 39.22
C ARG A 333 3.73 -0.94 39.85
N SER A 334 3.96 0.25 40.40
CA SER A 334 2.89 1.05 41.02
C SER A 334 1.75 1.42 40.06
N VAL A 335 2.08 1.72 38.80
CA VAL A 335 1.10 1.99 37.75
C VAL A 335 0.37 0.70 37.36
N TRP A 336 1.12 -0.38 37.15
CA TRP A 336 0.55 -1.69 36.79
C TRP A 336 -0.47 -2.18 37.80
N GLU A 337 -0.14 -2.09 39.11
CA GLU A 337 -1.04 -2.49 40.20
C GLU A 337 -2.35 -1.67 40.19
N SER A 338 -2.30 -0.43 39.71
CA SER A 338 -3.47 0.44 39.64
C SER A 338 -4.36 0.22 38.41
N ILE A 339 -3.79 -0.24 37.27
CA ILE A 339 -4.53 -0.31 36.01
C ILE A 339 -4.90 -1.73 35.59
N LYS A 340 -4.25 -2.76 36.15
CA LYS A 340 -4.36 -4.15 35.71
C LYS A 340 -5.81 -4.63 35.60
N ASP A 341 -6.58 -4.40 36.63
CA ASP A 341 -7.97 -4.91 36.71
C ASP A 341 -8.88 -4.18 35.70
N GLU A 342 -8.72 -2.86 35.54
CA GLU A 342 -9.43 -2.08 34.54
C GLU A 342 -9.03 -2.52 33.10
N LEU A 343 -7.75 -2.74 32.85
CA LEU A 343 -7.28 -3.24 31.54
C LEU A 343 -7.89 -4.59 31.19
N VAL A 344 -7.94 -5.53 32.15
CA VAL A 344 -8.54 -6.86 31.96
C VAL A 344 -10.04 -6.74 31.69
N GLU A 345 -10.75 -5.87 32.42
CA GLU A 345 -12.17 -5.62 32.20
C GLU A 345 -12.43 -5.05 30.80
N GLU A 346 -11.65 -4.05 30.36
CA GLU A 346 -11.82 -3.42 29.04
C GLU A 346 -11.49 -4.39 27.90
N VAL A 347 -10.47 -5.25 28.04
CA VAL A 347 -10.20 -6.33 27.08
C VAL A 347 -11.38 -7.28 26.99
N GLY A 348 -12.01 -7.63 28.13
CA GLY A 348 -13.19 -8.48 28.16
C GLY A 348 -14.44 -7.88 27.51
N ARG A 349 -14.48 -6.57 27.31
CA ARG A 349 -15.57 -5.85 26.61
C ARG A 349 -15.42 -5.84 25.09
N ILE A 350 -14.27 -6.25 24.55
CA ILE A 350 -14.07 -6.29 23.10
C ILE A 350 -15.02 -7.32 22.49
N THR A 351 -15.83 -6.88 21.55
CA THR A 351 -16.73 -7.75 20.80
C THR A 351 -16.17 -8.06 19.42
N MET A 352 -16.47 -9.26 18.94
CA MET A 352 -16.18 -9.67 17.56
C MET A 352 -17.49 -9.89 16.80
N GLY A 353 -17.49 -9.54 15.51
CA GLY A 353 -18.68 -9.65 14.66
C GLY A 353 -18.40 -9.21 13.25
N ASP A 354 -19.47 -8.91 12.51
CA ASP A 354 -19.37 -8.30 11.18
C ASP A 354 -18.84 -6.87 11.30
N ALA A 355 -18.10 -6.43 10.28
CA ALA A 355 -17.45 -5.11 10.24
C ALA A 355 -18.46 -3.97 10.06
#